data_e5d3451dc6175313bceb1e9a2291e310
#
_entry.id   e5d3451dc6175313bceb1e9a2291e310
#
_cell.length_a   1.000
_cell.length_b   1.000
_cell.length_c   1.000
_cell.angle_alpha   90.00
_cell.angle_beta   90.00
_cell.angle_gamma   90.00
#
_symmetry.space_group_name_H-M   'P 1'
#
loop_
_entity.id
_entity.type
_entity.pdbx_description
1 polymer ?
#
loop_
_entity_poly.entity_id
_entity_poly.type
_entity_poly.pdbx_seq_one_letter_code
_entity_poly.pdbx_strand_id
1 'polypeptide(L)'
;MLQMLIQTVTNLPTVQLSTHALEELSNVYAKFNEYNPDIRLESFDLHTLSEEIKLLRENYLEKDVGFVLLENFWNDKYSFEQAKNGLLILSQLLGKVIQQNASGLLVKEVKDIKKSFKSDSTSRYSESRYGGNYHTDGAEIPPPLPEFLALLCIRQAEKG
;
A
#
# COMPACT_ATOMS: atom_id res chain seq x y z
N MET A 1 15.27 -33.76 -4.44
CA MET A 1 13.89 -33.48 -3.99
C MET A 1 14.01 -32.38 -2.93
N LEU A 2 13.82 -31.12 -3.34
CA LEU A 2 13.95 -29.94 -2.47
C LEU A 2 12.61 -29.78 -1.74
N GLN A 3 12.54 -30.20 -0.48
CA GLN A 3 11.39 -29.93 0.38
C GLN A 3 11.45 -28.45 0.78
N MET A 4 10.67 -27.63 0.11
CA MET A 4 10.45 -26.25 0.52
C MET A 4 9.66 -26.28 1.84
N LEU A 5 10.34 -25.98 2.94
CA LEU A 5 9.70 -25.72 4.22
C LEU A 5 8.86 -24.44 4.04
N ILE A 6 7.56 -24.60 3.82
CA ILE A 6 6.60 -23.51 4.00
C ILE A 6 6.52 -23.31 5.52
N GLN A 7 7.30 -22.40 6.06
CA GLN A 7 7.05 -21.89 7.40
C GLN A 7 5.70 -21.18 7.36
N THR A 8 4.71 -21.80 7.96
CA THR A 8 3.44 -21.14 8.23
C THR A 8 3.75 -20.01 9.22
N VAL A 9 3.69 -18.77 8.77
CA VAL A 9 3.80 -17.60 9.65
C VAL A 9 2.58 -17.63 10.56
N THR A 10 2.74 -18.15 11.76
CA THR A 10 1.65 -18.33 12.73
C THR A 10 1.21 -17.02 13.37
N ASN A 11 2.06 -15.96 13.32
CA ASN A 11 1.75 -14.63 13.81
C ASN A 11 2.24 -13.61 12.78
N LEU A 12 1.32 -12.97 12.08
CA LEU A 12 1.63 -11.83 11.23
C LEU A 12 2.04 -10.65 12.12
N PRO A 13 3.17 -9.98 11.84
CA PRO A 13 3.52 -8.76 12.55
C PRO A 13 2.44 -7.71 12.29
N THR A 14 1.73 -7.34 13.34
CA THR A 14 0.58 -6.45 13.28
C THR A 14 0.82 -5.25 14.18
N VAL A 15 0.58 -4.06 13.66
CA VAL A 15 0.76 -2.78 14.36
C VAL A 15 -0.52 -1.95 14.24
N GLN A 16 -0.80 -1.16 15.25
CA GLN A 16 -1.84 -0.14 15.24
C GLN A 16 -1.21 1.23 15.49
N LEU A 17 -1.65 2.23 14.75
CA LEU A 17 -1.30 3.62 15.01
C LEU A 17 -1.93 4.09 16.32
N SER A 18 -1.23 4.95 17.03
CA SER A 18 -1.76 5.62 18.22
C SER A 18 -2.93 6.55 17.88
N THR A 19 -3.69 6.94 18.88
CA THR A 19 -4.79 7.91 18.72
C THR A 19 -4.31 9.23 18.11
N HIS A 20 -3.16 9.74 18.52
CA HIS A 20 -2.60 10.98 17.98
C HIS A 20 -2.20 10.85 16.52
N ALA A 21 -1.54 9.75 16.13
CA ALA A 21 -1.22 9.50 14.72
C ALA A 21 -2.48 9.37 13.85
N LEU A 22 -3.55 8.76 14.38
CA LEU A 22 -4.85 8.69 13.72
C LEU A 22 -5.54 10.05 13.59
N GLU A 23 -5.41 10.93 14.58
CA GLU A 23 -5.90 12.31 14.50
C GLU A 23 -5.16 13.10 13.40
N GLU A 24 -3.84 13.02 13.35
CA GLU A 24 -3.04 13.62 12.28
C GLU A 24 -3.44 13.07 10.90
N LEU A 25 -3.62 11.75 10.76
CA LEU A 25 -4.06 11.11 9.53
C LEU A 25 -5.49 11.52 9.15
N SER A 26 -6.38 11.73 10.12
CA SER A 26 -7.75 12.20 9.88
C SER A 26 -7.77 13.59 9.23
N ASN A 27 -6.82 14.47 9.56
CA ASN A 27 -6.68 15.77 8.92
C ASN A 27 -6.26 15.64 7.44
N VAL A 28 -5.46 14.63 7.10
CA VAL A 28 -5.15 14.30 5.70
C VAL A 28 -6.40 13.89 4.95
N TYR A 29 -7.18 12.97 5.52
CA TYR A 29 -8.43 12.50 4.90
C TYR A 29 -9.45 13.62 4.71
N ALA A 30 -9.60 14.51 5.70
CA ALA A 30 -10.58 15.58 5.69
C ALA A 30 -10.24 16.74 4.74
N LYS A 31 -8.95 16.91 4.38
CA LYS A 31 -8.50 18.08 3.60
C LYS A 31 -8.99 18.06 2.15
N PHE A 32 -9.15 16.86 1.56
CA PHE A 32 -9.52 16.71 0.16
C PHE A 32 -10.64 15.68 0.03
N ASN A 33 -11.71 16.02 -0.69
CA ASN A 33 -12.79 15.08 -1.01
C ASN A 33 -12.42 14.16 -2.20
N GLU A 34 -11.49 14.61 -3.05
CA GLU A 34 -11.02 13.90 -4.23
C GLU A 34 -9.55 13.49 -4.05
N TYR A 35 -9.09 12.50 -4.81
CA TYR A 35 -7.67 12.14 -4.86
C TYR A 35 -6.84 13.31 -5.40
N ASN A 36 -5.79 13.66 -4.66
CA ASN A 36 -4.85 14.71 -5.03
C ASN A 36 -3.44 14.12 -5.20
N PRO A 37 -2.99 13.87 -6.44
CA PRO A 37 -1.65 13.33 -6.68
C PRO A 37 -0.52 14.29 -6.28
N ASP A 38 -0.83 15.57 -6.10
CA ASP A 38 0.12 16.61 -5.71
C ASP A 38 0.17 16.87 -4.21
N ILE A 39 -0.49 16.01 -3.40
CA ILE A 39 -0.43 16.11 -1.94
C ILE A 39 1.02 15.95 -1.45
N ARG A 40 1.42 16.77 -0.49
CA ARG A 40 2.79 16.77 0.07
C ARG A 40 2.74 16.73 1.59
N LEU A 41 3.76 16.10 2.19
CA LEU A 41 3.92 15.99 3.65
C LEU A 41 3.91 17.36 4.33
N GLU A 42 4.62 18.33 3.75
CA GLU A 42 4.79 19.68 4.30
C GLU A 42 3.47 20.46 4.42
N SER A 43 2.40 19.95 3.83
CA SER A 43 1.07 20.54 3.92
C SER A 43 0.33 20.19 5.21
N PHE A 44 0.93 19.37 6.07
CA PHE A 44 0.32 18.83 7.28
C PHE A 44 1.31 18.82 8.45
N ASP A 45 0.78 18.88 9.66
CA ASP A 45 1.52 18.55 10.87
C ASP A 45 1.33 17.05 11.16
N LEU A 46 2.37 16.25 10.90
CA LEU A 46 2.36 14.79 10.97
C LEU A 46 3.49 14.25 11.85
N HIS A 47 3.78 14.95 12.93
CA HIS A 47 4.94 14.61 13.77
C HIS A 47 4.83 13.19 14.37
N THR A 48 3.71 12.88 14.99
CA THR A 48 3.49 11.56 15.61
C THR A 48 3.41 10.45 14.58
N LEU A 49 2.66 10.67 13.51
CA LEU A 49 2.55 9.70 12.41
C LEU A 49 3.92 9.43 11.77
N SER A 50 4.72 10.47 11.54
CA SER A 50 6.05 10.33 10.95
C SER A 50 6.98 9.47 11.82
N GLU A 51 7.00 9.71 13.13
CA GLU A 51 7.83 8.93 14.05
C GLU A 51 7.35 7.47 14.15
N GLU A 52 6.05 7.22 14.19
CA GLU A 52 5.51 5.86 14.23
C GLU A 52 5.81 5.09 12.94
N ILE A 53 5.65 5.71 11.77
CA ILE A 53 5.98 5.07 10.49
C ILE A 53 7.47 4.82 10.36
N LYS A 54 8.32 5.72 10.83
CA LYS A 54 9.76 5.51 10.90
C LYS A 54 10.13 4.31 11.77
N LEU A 55 9.56 4.20 12.97
CA LEU A 55 9.76 3.05 13.87
C LEU A 55 9.25 1.74 13.25
N LEU A 56 8.10 1.78 12.58
CA LEU A 56 7.55 0.65 11.85
C LEU A 56 8.52 0.19 10.75
N ARG A 57 9.01 1.12 9.93
CA ARG A 57 10.00 0.84 8.89
C ARG A 57 11.26 0.18 9.47
N GLU A 58 11.86 0.81 10.48
CA GLU A 58 13.11 0.32 11.07
C GLU A 58 12.98 -1.04 11.75
N ASN A 59 11.88 -1.29 12.46
CA ASN A 59 11.73 -2.50 13.26
C ASN A 59 11.18 -3.70 12.49
N TYR A 60 10.31 -3.48 11.50
CA TYR A 60 9.63 -4.56 10.79
C TYR A 60 10.08 -4.72 9.33
N LEU A 61 10.27 -3.62 8.60
CA LEU A 61 10.61 -3.69 7.18
C LEU A 61 12.10 -3.91 6.94
N GLU A 62 12.97 -3.27 7.72
CA GLU A 62 14.42 -3.31 7.51
C GLU A 62 15.13 -4.36 8.38
N LYS A 63 14.66 -4.60 9.61
CA LYS A 63 15.39 -5.46 10.59
C LYS A 63 14.75 -6.83 10.84
N ASP A 64 13.49 -7.04 10.44
CA ASP A 64 12.76 -8.28 10.74
C ASP A 64 12.30 -8.96 9.43
N VAL A 65 11.08 -9.46 9.40
CA VAL A 65 10.52 -10.30 8.31
C VAL A 65 10.30 -9.56 6.99
N GLY A 66 10.46 -8.24 6.96
CA GLY A 66 10.31 -7.42 5.76
C GLY A 66 8.88 -7.06 5.39
N PHE A 67 7.92 -7.31 6.27
CA PHE A 67 6.52 -6.88 6.09
C PHE A 67 5.84 -6.62 7.43
N VAL A 68 4.74 -5.86 7.40
CA VAL A 68 3.90 -5.55 8.56
C VAL A 68 2.47 -5.27 8.13
N LEU A 69 1.50 -5.67 8.94
CA LEU A 69 0.10 -5.32 8.79
C LEU A 69 -0.25 -4.13 9.68
N LEU A 70 -0.72 -3.05 9.08
CA LEU A 70 -1.19 -1.86 9.76
C LEU A 70 -2.72 -1.87 9.81
N GLU A 71 -3.32 -2.24 10.95
CA GLU A 71 -4.74 -2.61 11.01
C GLU A 71 -5.70 -1.43 11.01
N ASN A 72 -5.34 -0.31 11.64
CA ASN A 72 -6.25 0.81 11.88
C ASN A 72 -6.00 2.05 10.99
N PHE A 73 -5.30 1.84 9.87
CA PHE A 73 -4.90 2.91 8.96
C PHE A 73 -6.10 3.59 8.26
N TRP A 74 -7.13 2.82 7.92
CA TRP A 74 -8.30 3.33 7.20
C TRP A 74 -9.59 2.72 7.76
N ASN A 75 -10.70 3.46 7.61
CA ASN A 75 -12.04 2.99 7.92
C ASN A 75 -13.07 3.59 6.94
N ASP A 76 -14.28 3.07 6.95
CA ASP A 76 -15.37 3.40 6.03
C ASP A 76 -16.02 4.78 6.21
N LYS A 77 -15.56 5.59 7.19
CA LYS A 77 -15.95 7.00 7.31
C LYS A 77 -15.41 7.85 6.16
N TYR A 78 -14.34 7.40 5.52
CA TYR A 78 -13.65 8.14 4.47
C TYR A 78 -13.90 7.48 3.11
N SER A 79 -13.99 8.30 2.07
CA SER A 79 -14.16 7.82 0.69
C SER A 79 -12.89 7.11 0.17
N PHE A 80 -13.02 6.40 -0.94
CA PHE A 80 -11.86 5.76 -1.60
C PHE A 80 -10.82 6.79 -2.08
N GLU A 81 -11.28 7.95 -2.51
CA GLU A 81 -10.39 9.03 -2.95
C GLU A 81 -9.60 9.61 -1.76
N GLN A 82 -10.24 9.75 -0.61
CA GLN A 82 -9.58 10.13 0.64
C GLN A 82 -8.59 9.04 1.09
N ALA A 83 -8.95 7.77 1.00
CA ALA A 83 -8.07 6.64 1.30
C ALA A 83 -6.79 6.63 0.44
N LYS A 84 -6.89 6.98 -0.85
CA LYS A 84 -5.72 7.14 -1.73
C LYS A 84 -4.80 8.27 -1.26
N ASN A 85 -5.35 9.39 -0.79
CA ASN A 85 -4.55 10.48 -0.23
C ASN A 85 -3.77 10.02 1.00
N GLY A 86 -4.42 9.30 1.93
CA GLY A 86 -3.74 8.71 3.08
C GLY A 86 -2.64 7.72 2.69
N LEU A 87 -2.92 6.83 1.72
CA LEU A 87 -1.92 5.89 1.23
C LEU A 87 -0.74 6.60 0.58
N LEU A 88 -0.97 7.70 -0.16
CA LEU A 88 0.09 8.49 -0.77
C LEU A 88 0.96 9.20 0.29
N ILE A 89 0.35 9.72 1.36
CA ILE A 89 1.07 10.30 2.51
C ILE A 89 1.89 9.21 3.23
N LEU A 90 1.31 8.05 3.54
CA LEU A 90 2.05 6.92 4.10
C LEU A 90 3.25 6.54 3.24
N SER A 91 3.05 6.45 1.93
CA SER A 91 4.12 6.11 0.99
C SER A 91 5.25 7.15 0.99
N GLN A 92 4.92 8.44 1.11
CA GLN A 92 5.91 9.52 1.22
C GLN A 92 6.69 9.47 2.56
N LEU A 93 6.05 9.02 3.66
CA LEU A 93 6.73 8.80 4.94
C LEU A 93 7.68 7.60 4.90
N LEU A 94 7.37 6.58 4.11
CA LEU A 94 8.25 5.42 3.91
C LEU A 94 9.44 5.75 3.00
N GLY A 95 9.26 6.66 2.03
CA GLY A 95 10.32 7.03 1.11
C GLY A 95 9.84 7.79 -0.12
N LYS A 96 10.69 7.87 -1.15
CA LYS A 96 10.33 8.53 -2.40
C LYS A 96 9.33 7.69 -3.20
N VAL A 97 8.14 8.23 -3.42
CA VAL A 97 7.11 7.57 -4.24
C VAL A 97 7.53 7.55 -5.71
N ILE A 98 7.40 6.40 -6.36
CA ILE A 98 7.66 6.22 -7.78
C ILE A 98 6.36 6.07 -8.56
N GLN A 99 6.38 6.46 -9.82
CA GLN A 99 5.23 6.34 -10.71
C GLN A 99 4.96 4.86 -11.06
N GLN A 100 3.69 4.48 -11.03
CA GLN A 100 3.24 3.11 -11.33
C GLN A 100 3.12 2.84 -12.85
N ASN A 101 3.15 3.88 -13.66
CA ASN A 101 3.09 3.81 -15.12
C ASN A 101 3.64 5.07 -15.78
N ALA A 102 3.75 5.05 -17.10
CA ALA A 102 4.26 6.17 -17.91
C ALA A 102 3.37 7.43 -17.87
N SER A 103 2.11 7.33 -17.44
CA SER A 103 1.20 8.48 -17.31
C SER A 103 1.32 9.21 -15.96
N GLY A 104 2.25 8.79 -15.09
CA GLY A 104 2.49 9.46 -13.81
C GLY A 104 1.60 8.99 -12.66
N LEU A 105 0.88 7.89 -12.81
CA LEU A 105 0.03 7.34 -11.75
C LEU A 105 0.86 6.98 -10.52
N LEU A 106 0.49 7.50 -9.34
CA LEU A 106 1.18 7.22 -8.07
C LEU A 106 0.48 6.13 -7.23
N VAL A 107 -0.85 6.07 -7.27
CA VAL A 107 -1.66 5.08 -6.56
C VAL A 107 -2.49 4.31 -7.57
N LYS A 108 -2.29 3.00 -7.65
CA LYS A 108 -3.01 2.11 -8.58
C LYS A 108 -4.13 1.39 -7.84
N GLU A 109 -5.34 1.41 -8.42
CA GLU A 109 -6.44 0.57 -7.95
C GLU A 109 -6.28 -0.87 -8.46
N VAL A 110 -6.42 -1.83 -7.55
CA VAL A 110 -6.47 -3.25 -7.85
C VAL A 110 -7.92 -3.70 -7.68
N LYS A 111 -8.60 -4.00 -8.80
CA LYS A 111 -10.00 -4.42 -8.81
C LYS A 111 -10.33 -5.26 -10.03
N ASP A 112 -11.30 -6.16 -9.89
CA ASP A 112 -11.83 -6.93 -11.03
C ASP A 112 -12.67 -6.03 -11.94
N ILE A 113 -12.15 -5.69 -13.10
CA ILE A 113 -12.87 -4.98 -14.16
C ILE A 113 -13.46 -5.92 -15.20
N LYS A 114 -13.57 -7.23 -14.84
CA LYS A 114 -14.15 -8.30 -15.68
C LYS A 114 -13.42 -8.55 -17.00
N LYS A 115 -12.15 -8.17 -17.10
CA LYS A 115 -11.32 -8.54 -18.24
C LYS A 115 -11.03 -10.05 -18.24
N SER A 116 -11.10 -10.66 -19.42
CA SER A 116 -10.77 -12.06 -19.59
C SER A 116 -9.35 -12.23 -20.11
N PHE A 117 -8.53 -12.98 -19.37
CA PHE A 117 -7.18 -13.35 -19.81
C PHE A 117 -7.15 -14.16 -21.12
N LYS A 118 -8.25 -14.84 -21.45
CA LYS A 118 -8.35 -15.65 -22.67
C LYS A 118 -8.53 -14.82 -23.93
N SER A 119 -9.05 -13.60 -23.80
CA SER A 119 -9.40 -12.75 -24.94
C SER A 119 -8.50 -11.51 -25.09
N ASP A 120 -7.72 -11.18 -24.07
CA ASP A 120 -6.89 -9.97 -24.05
C ASP A 120 -5.51 -10.25 -23.45
N SER A 121 -4.50 -10.36 -24.30
CA SER A 121 -3.10 -10.57 -23.91
C SER A 121 -2.51 -9.40 -23.10
N THR A 122 -3.18 -8.24 -23.05
CA THR A 122 -2.76 -7.06 -22.28
C THR A 122 -3.35 -7.03 -20.86
N SER A 123 -4.26 -7.97 -20.52
CA SER A 123 -4.89 -8.04 -19.21
C SER A 123 -3.86 -8.36 -18.12
N ARG A 124 -3.92 -7.61 -17.01
CA ARG A 124 -3.06 -7.83 -15.84
C ARG A 124 -3.85 -8.52 -14.72
N TYR A 125 -3.16 -9.31 -13.89
CA TYR A 125 -3.77 -9.94 -12.70
C TYR A 125 -4.46 -8.91 -11.79
N SER A 126 -3.87 -7.70 -11.65
CA SER A 126 -4.44 -6.60 -10.87
C SER A 126 -5.78 -6.05 -11.39
N GLU A 127 -6.24 -6.48 -12.56
CA GLU A 127 -7.48 -6.07 -13.22
C GLU A 127 -8.52 -7.20 -13.28
N SER A 128 -8.26 -8.33 -12.64
CA SER A 128 -9.11 -9.53 -12.71
C SER A 128 -9.24 -10.18 -11.33
N ARG A 129 -10.21 -11.12 -11.23
CA ARG A 129 -10.41 -11.99 -10.07
C ARG A 129 -9.45 -13.20 -10.03
N TYR A 130 -8.61 -13.37 -11.03
CA TYR A 130 -7.71 -14.51 -11.10
C TYR A 130 -6.43 -14.21 -10.35
N GLY A 131 -5.94 -15.22 -9.61
CA GLY A 131 -4.65 -15.13 -8.94
C GLY A 131 -3.50 -15.03 -9.94
N GLY A 132 -2.41 -14.41 -9.51
CA GLY A 132 -1.16 -14.37 -10.24
C GLY A 132 -0.20 -15.47 -9.80
N ASN A 133 0.82 -15.73 -10.61
CA ASN A 133 1.95 -16.55 -10.22
C ASN A 133 2.86 -15.77 -9.24
N TYR A 134 3.76 -16.48 -8.55
CA TYR A 134 4.83 -15.82 -7.79
C TYR A 134 5.63 -14.91 -8.71
N HIS A 135 5.82 -13.68 -8.32
CA HIS A 135 6.52 -12.66 -9.08
C HIS A 135 7.20 -11.66 -8.14
N THR A 136 8.06 -10.85 -8.70
CA THR A 136 8.65 -9.68 -8.04
C THR A 136 8.07 -8.44 -8.69
N ASP A 137 7.48 -7.55 -7.88
CA ASP A 137 6.99 -6.27 -8.38
C ASP A 137 8.15 -5.41 -8.86
N GLY A 138 7.91 -4.68 -9.96
CA GLY A 138 8.90 -3.76 -10.50
C GLY A 138 10.07 -4.39 -11.24
N ALA A 139 10.08 -5.72 -11.50
CA ALA A 139 11.17 -6.39 -12.21
C ALA A 139 11.43 -5.86 -13.63
N GLU A 140 10.45 -5.21 -14.24
CA GLU A 140 10.56 -4.58 -15.58
C GLU A 140 10.96 -3.11 -15.54
N ILE A 141 11.12 -2.52 -14.34
CA ILE A 141 11.47 -1.10 -14.16
C ILE A 141 12.99 -0.97 -14.12
N PRO A 142 13.59 -0.01 -14.86
CA PRO A 142 15.03 0.27 -14.72
C PRO A 142 15.37 0.69 -13.28
N PRO A 143 16.57 0.35 -12.77
CA PRO A 143 17.03 0.78 -11.46
C PRO A 143 16.94 2.31 -11.25
N PRO A 144 16.70 2.77 -10.00
CA PRO A 144 16.56 1.97 -8.77
C PRO A 144 15.21 1.26 -8.68
N LEU A 145 15.22 0.02 -8.19
CA LEU A 145 14.01 -0.76 -7.93
C LEU A 145 13.29 -0.19 -6.69
N PRO A 146 11.95 -0.34 -6.58
CA PRO A 146 11.22 0.02 -5.38
C PRO A 146 11.67 -0.86 -4.21
N GLU A 147 11.99 -0.25 -3.07
CA GLU A 147 12.36 -0.95 -1.84
C GLU A 147 11.14 -1.41 -1.06
N PHE A 148 10.04 -0.65 -1.12
CA PHE A 148 8.82 -0.91 -0.38
C PHE A 148 7.61 -0.90 -1.30
N LEU A 149 6.64 -1.76 -0.98
CA LEU A 149 5.31 -1.79 -1.57
C LEU A 149 4.28 -1.55 -0.46
N ALA A 150 3.40 -0.57 -0.63
CA ALA A 150 2.27 -0.35 0.26
C ALA A 150 0.97 -0.78 -0.43
N LEU A 151 0.19 -1.61 0.26
CA LEU A 151 -1.13 -2.07 -0.19
C LEU A 151 -2.18 -1.67 0.84
N LEU A 152 -3.28 -1.07 0.38
CA LEU A 152 -4.43 -0.75 1.21
C LEU A 152 -5.62 -1.62 0.81
N CYS A 153 -6.06 -2.47 1.74
CA CYS A 153 -7.25 -3.29 1.56
C CYS A 153 -8.51 -2.46 1.86
N ILE A 154 -9.26 -2.10 0.82
CA ILE A 154 -10.54 -1.38 0.96
C ILE A 154 -11.68 -2.36 1.21
N ARG A 155 -11.67 -3.52 0.55
CA ARG A 155 -12.63 -4.61 0.75
C ARG A 155 -11.90 -5.94 0.72
N GLN A 156 -12.08 -6.70 1.78
CA GLN A 156 -11.57 -8.06 1.83
C GLN A 156 -12.33 -8.95 0.85
N ALA A 157 -11.62 -9.83 0.16
CA ALA A 157 -12.24 -10.86 -0.66
C ALA A 157 -13.01 -11.86 0.21
N GLU A 158 -14.15 -12.36 -0.28
CA GLU A 158 -14.93 -13.42 0.41
C GLU A 158 -14.15 -14.73 0.49
N LYS A 159 -13.33 -14.99 -0.53
CA LYS A 159 -12.42 -16.14 -0.62
C LYS A 159 -11.11 -15.64 -1.22
N GLY A 160 -10.02 -15.86 -0.52
CA GLY A 160 -8.66 -15.61 -0.97
C GLY A 160 -8.02 -16.84 -1.58
#